data_a871b6710309f697ce470388d10dac25
#
_entry.id   a871b6710309f697ce470388d10dac25
#
_cell.length_a   1.000
_cell.length_b   1.000
_cell.length_c   1.000
_cell.angle_alpha   90.00
_cell.angle_beta   90.00
_cell.angle_gamma   90.00
#
_symmetry.space_group_name_H-M   'P 1'
#
loop_
_entity.id
_entity.type
_entity.pdbx_description
1 polymer ?
#
loop_
_entity_poly.entity_id
_entity_poly.type
_entity_poly.pdbx_seq_one_letter_code
_entity_poly.pdbx_strand_id
1 'polypeptide(L)'
;RLLGDSIGRGPRAVLERYCSIWPALFLWALLPTALEILVVAAVTGWNLHVLGVHTALLLLHVVFVQSLIVADVAGRRRLWSVGWLCYAVALVAEPTWWYLPPLVGTLSQLLSMGRSLGKILRPRGVATGILVQDMLRGAILGGVLWSDKFFLFLGAGRDFDVALVYLCLQPAVVAYCYYFAVTAPRVNTEIALFQTVLKREGMASLRERGRTLRRLLDASLIRACVVGVAGVIVVICSMALMAPQQVPLVLEVCLSSTLFTVLTLLSYEIDHIGDSTTALLLSGIHVVIAAALLLKLADADAYLLLAGVDLVLCALGLLLYRKRWAAPEYSF
;
A
#
# COMPACT_ATOMS: atom_id res chain seq x y z
N ARG A 1 -2.85 -15.47 0.99
CA ARG A 1 -3.20 -16.67 1.77
C ARG A 1 -4.65 -17.11 1.50
N LEU A 2 -5.65 -16.25 1.68
CA LEU A 2 -7.09 -16.57 1.51
C LEU A 2 -7.47 -17.05 0.10
N LEU A 3 -6.74 -16.65 -0.93
CA LEU A 3 -6.97 -16.98 -2.32
C LEU A 3 -5.93 -17.97 -2.88
N GLY A 4 -4.93 -18.36 -2.10
CA GLY A 4 -3.79 -19.17 -2.54
C GLY A 4 -4.20 -20.42 -3.32
N ASP A 5 -5.11 -21.23 -2.77
CA ASP A 5 -5.62 -22.46 -3.40
C ASP A 5 -6.36 -22.21 -4.73
N SER A 6 -6.82 -20.98 -4.97
CA SER A 6 -7.59 -20.62 -6.15
C SER A 6 -6.70 -20.07 -7.27
N ILE A 7 -5.53 -19.50 -6.93
CA ILE A 7 -4.61 -18.89 -7.91
C ILE A 7 -4.15 -19.94 -8.94
N GLY A 8 -3.80 -21.14 -8.48
CA GLY A 8 -3.40 -22.25 -9.36
C GLY A 8 -4.51 -22.82 -10.25
N ARG A 9 -5.80 -22.49 -9.98
CA ARG A 9 -6.96 -22.96 -10.75
C ARG A 9 -7.43 -21.96 -11.82
N GLY A 10 -6.76 -20.82 -11.91
CA GLY A 10 -7.00 -19.78 -12.91
C GLY A 10 -7.92 -18.64 -12.47
N PRO A 11 -8.00 -17.57 -13.28
CA PRO A 11 -8.64 -16.30 -12.89
C PRO A 11 -10.12 -16.42 -12.49
N ARG A 12 -10.85 -17.33 -13.12
CA ARG A 12 -12.27 -17.56 -12.82
C ARG A 12 -12.46 -18.16 -11.42
N ALA A 13 -11.62 -19.13 -11.03
CA ALA A 13 -11.69 -19.75 -9.71
C ALA A 13 -11.34 -18.74 -8.60
N VAL A 14 -10.36 -17.85 -8.84
CA VAL A 14 -10.03 -16.73 -7.96
C VAL A 14 -11.23 -15.81 -7.77
N LEU A 15 -11.89 -15.43 -8.88
CA LEU A 15 -13.06 -14.56 -8.87
C LEU A 15 -14.23 -15.17 -8.08
N GLU A 16 -14.57 -16.43 -8.36
CA GLU A 16 -15.67 -17.14 -7.68
C GLU A 16 -15.38 -17.31 -6.17
N ARG A 17 -14.12 -17.62 -5.81
CA ARG A 17 -13.69 -17.72 -4.41
C ARG A 17 -13.79 -16.37 -3.73
N TYR A 18 -13.28 -15.31 -4.35
CA TYR A 18 -13.33 -13.96 -3.81
C TYR A 18 -14.78 -13.52 -3.55
N CYS A 19 -15.65 -13.61 -4.55
CA CYS A 19 -17.05 -13.24 -4.39
C CYS A 19 -17.74 -14.00 -3.24
N SER A 20 -17.35 -15.25 -2.99
CA SER A 20 -17.93 -16.04 -1.89
C SER A 20 -17.46 -15.60 -0.50
N ILE A 21 -16.27 -14.99 -0.38
CA ILE A 21 -15.73 -14.51 0.90
C ILE A 21 -15.88 -12.99 1.08
N TRP A 22 -16.24 -12.26 0.03
CA TRP A 22 -16.33 -10.80 0.06
C TRP A 22 -17.28 -10.26 1.15
N PRO A 23 -18.46 -10.82 1.39
CA PRO A 23 -19.31 -10.35 2.50
C PRO A 23 -18.59 -10.42 3.86
N ALA A 24 -17.84 -11.50 4.11
CA ALA A 24 -17.07 -11.61 5.35
C ALA A 24 -15.92 -10.58 5.41
N LEU A 25 -15.20 -10.36 4.30
CA LEU A 25 -14.14 -9.35 4.21
C LEU A 25 -14.68 -7.93 4.43
N PHE A 26 -15.86 -7.63 3.88
CA PHE A 26 -16.52 -6.34 4.09
C PHE A 26 -16.91 -6.13 5.56
N LEU A 27 -17.54 -7.11 6.18
CA LEU A 27 -17.93 -7.03 7.60
C LEU A 27 -16.71 -6.82 8.51
N TRP A 28 -15.60 -7.50 8.24
CA TRP A 28 -14.36 -7.31 9.00
C TRP A 28 -13.72 -5.94 8.75
N ALA A 29 -13.85 -5.38 7.55
CA ALA A 29 -13.36 -4.04 7.25
C ALA A 29 -14.15 -2.95 7.99
N LEU A 30 -15.38 -3.22 8.44
CA LEU A 30 -16.14 -2.27 9.26
C LEU A 30 -15.46 -1.98 10.61
N LEU A 31 -14.67 -2.91 11.15
CA LEU A 31 -14.00 -2.71 12.44
C LEU A 31 -12.96 -1.57 12.39
N PRO A 32 -11.92 -1.59 11.50
CA PRO A 32 -11.00 -0.48 11.38
C PRO A 32 -11.68 0.80 10.88
N THR A 33 -12.72 0.69 10.03
CA THR A 33 -13.51 1.83 9.57
C THR A 33 -14.24 2.51 10.77
N ALA A 34 -14.87 1.74 11.64
CA ALA A 34 -15.52 2.28 12.83
C ALA A 34 -14.51 2.94 13.79
N LEU A 35 -13.33 2.34 13.96
CA LEU A 35 -12.26 2.92 14.78
C LEU A 35 -11.79 4.26 14.21
N GLU A 36 -11.57 4.33 12.90
CA GLU A 36 -11.19 5.59 12.22
C GLU A 36 -12.25 6.67 12.41
N ILE A 37 -13.54 6.35 12.20
CA ILE A 37 -14.65 7.29 12.40
C ILE A 37 -14.71 7.80 13.85
N LEU A 38 -14.50 6.93 14.84
CA LEU A 38 -14.46 7.31 16.25
C LEU A 38 -13.30 8.28 16.54
N VAL A 39 -12.11 8.01 15.99
CA VAL A 39 -10.93 8.89 16.14
C VAL A 39 -11.19 10.25 15.49
N VAL A 40 -11.70 10.27 14.27
CA VAL A 40 -12.02 11.51 13.55
C VAL A 40 -13.09 12.29 14.32
N ALA A 41 -14.16 11.65 14.78
CA ALA A 41 -15.21 12.30 15.56
C ALA A 41 -14.66 12.92 16.86
N ALA A 42 -13.77 12.21 17.56
CA ALA A 42 -13.20 12.67 18.82
C ALA A 42 -12.23 13.86 18.65
N VAL A 43 -11.48 13.89 17.54
CA VAL A 43 -10.45 14.91 17.30
C VAL A 43 -11.00 16.14 16.58
N THR A 44 -11.86 15.96 15.57
CA THR A 44 -12.29 17.07 14.69
C THR A 44 -13.49 17.84 15.22
N GLY A 45 -14.28 17.24 16.12
CA GLY A 45 -15.54 17.84 16.60
C GLY A 45 -16.58 18.07 15.49
N TRP A 46 -16.53 17.33 14.37
CA TRP A 46 -17.46 17.46 13.27
C TRP A 46 -18.89 17.19 13.71
N ASN A 47 -19.84 17.92 13.12
CA ASN A 47 -21.25 17.65 13.36
C ASN A 47 -21.68 16.31 12.73
N LEU A 48 -22.83 15.78 13.17
CA LEU A 48 -23.33 14.47 12.74
C LEU A 48 -23.56 14.38 11.22
N HIS A 49 -23.90 15.48 10.56
CA HIS A 49 -24.11 15.50 9.11
C HIS A 49 -22.78 15.28 8.37
N VAL A 50 -21.75 16.05 8.71
CA VAL A 50 -20.40 15.93 8.10
C VAL A 50 -19.81 14.56 8.38
N LEU A 51 -19.94 14.08 9.62
CA LEU A 51 -19.48 12.75 10.00
C LEU A 51 -20.23 11.65 9.23
N GLY A 52 -21.54 11.82 9.00
CA GLY A 52 -22.34 10.90 8.19
C GLY A 52 -21.89 10.85 6.73
N VAL A 53 -21.59 11.99 6.12
CA VAL A 53 -21.06 12.08 4.74
C VAL A 53 -19.67 11.42 4.68
N HIS A 54 -18.78 11.71 5.63
CA HIS A 54 -17.46 11.08 5.73
C HIS A 54 -17.56 9.56 5.85
N THR A 55 -18.43 9.07 6.75
CA THR A 55 -18.68 7.64 6.93
C THR A 55 -19.15 6.97 5.64
N ALA A 56 -20.13 7.58 4.96
CA ALA A 56 -20.66 7.05 3.71
C ALA A 56 -19.58 7.00 2.61
N LEU A 57 -18.76 8.07 2.51
CA LEU A 57 -17.65 8.15 1.57
C LEU A 57 -16.60 7.06 1.87
N LEU A 58 -16.25 6.87 3.13
CA LEU A 58 -15.28 5.86 3.56
C LEU A 58 -15.77 4.44 3.22
N LEU A 59 -17.03 4.13 3.52
CA LEU A 59 -17.64 2.84 3.18
C LEU A 59 -17.66 2.59 1.66
N LEU A 60 -17.98 3.60 0.87
CA LEU A 60 -17.93 3.50 -0.60
C LEU A 60 -16.50 3.21 -1.09
N HIS A 61 -15.49 3.85 -0.49
CA HIS A 61 -14.08 3.58 -0.83
C HIS A 61 -13.65 2.18 -0.39
N VAL A 62 -14.10 1.68 0.77
CA VAL A 62 -13.85 0.29 1.19
C VAL A 62 -14.39 -0.69 0.14
N VAL A 63 -15.63 -0.51 -0.33
CA VAL A 63 -16.22 -1.35 -1.38
C VAL A 63 -15.46 -1.22 -2.69
N PHE A 64 -15.10 0.00 -3.10
CA PHE A 64 -14.33 0.26 -4.31
C PHE A 64 -12.97 -0.44 -4.29
N VAL A 65 -12.18 -0.22 -3.24
CA VAL A 65 -10.86 -0.85 -3.11
C VAL A 65 -10.97 -2.37 -3.05
N GLN A 66 -11.92 -2.92 -2.31
CA GLN A 66 -12.16 -4.36 -2.28
C GLN A 66 -12.55 -4.91 -3.66
N SER A 67 -13.31 -4.17 -4.46
CA SER A 67 -13.66 -4.57 -5.83
C SER A 67 -12.46 -4.64 -6.77
N LEU A 68 -11.43 -3.82 -6.54
CA LEU A 68 -10.18 -3.80 -7.32
C LEU A 68 -9.26 -4.98 -7.02
N ILE A 69 -9.27 -5.53 -5.80
CA ILE A 69 -8.38 -6.63 -5.38
C ILE A 69 -8.52 -7.84 -6.30
N VAL A 70 -9.73 -8.14 -6.76
CA VAL A 70 -9.98 -9.26 -7.67
C VAL A 70 -9.27 -9.09 -9.01
N ALA A 71 -9.32 -7.89 -9.57
CA ALA A 71 -8.68 -7.61 -10.84
C ALA A 71 -7.15 -7.74 -10.72
N ASP A 72 -6.58 -7.33 -9.60
CA ASP A 72 -5.16 -7.43 -9.31
C ASP A 72 -4.73 -8.90 -9.12
N VAL A 73 -5.36 -9.63 -8.20
CA VAL A 73 -5.00 -11.03 -7.88
C VAL A 73 -5.26 -11.98 -9.07
N ALA A 74 -6.26 -11.70 -9.89
CA ALA A 74 -6.52 -12.45 -11.11
C ALA A 74 -5.59 -12.07 -12.30
N GLY A 75 -4.65 -11.15 -12.09
CA GLY A 75 -3.72 -10.66 -13.12
C GLY A 75 -4.40 -9.83 -14.23
N ARG A 76 -5.61 -9.34 -13.99
CA ARG A 76 -6.40 -8.54 -14.94
C ARG A 76 -6.13 -7.04 -14.79
N ARG A 77 -4.89 -6.63 -14.93
CA ARG A 77 -4.44 -5.23 -14.71
C ARG A 77 -5.21 -4.19 -15.52
N ARG A 78 -5.65 -4.52 -16.75
CA ARG A 78 -6.46 -3.60 -17.56
C ARG A 78 -7.79 -3.25 -16.87
N LEU A 79 -8.44 -4.23 -16.24
CA LEU A 79 -9.69 -3.98 -15.49
C LEU A 79 -9.44 -3.13 -14.24
N TRP A 80 -8.33 -3.37 -13.55
CA TRP A 80 -7.89 -2.53 -12.44
C TRP A 80 -7.71 -1.06 -12.89
N SER A 81 -7.00 -0.85 -14.01
CA SER A 81 -6.81 0.50 -14.57
C SER A 81 -8.12 1.15 -15.02
N VAL A 82 -9.06 0.36 -15.58
CA VAL A 82 -10.40 0.87 -15.93
C VAL A 82 -11.16 1.36 -14.71
N GLY A 83 -11.08 0.65 -13.57
CA GLY A 83 -11.71 1.09 -12.31
C GLY A 83 -11.22 2.47 -11.87
N TRP A 84 -9.92 2.68 -11.87
CA TRP A 84 -9.32 3.96 -11.53
C TRP A 84 -9.59 5.05 -12.57
N LEU A 85 -9.62 4.71 -13.85
CA LEU A 85 -9.98 5.67 -14.91
C LEU A 85 -11.43 6.13 -14.76
N CYS A 86 -12.36 5.22 -14.53
CA CYS A 86 -13.76 5.55 -14.27
C CYS A 86 -13.93 6.44 -13.04
N TYR A 87 -13.19 6.13 -11.95
CA TYR A 87 -13.13 6.96 -10.76
C TYR A 87 -12.64 8.38 -11.09
N ALA A 88 -11.49 8.50 -11.77
CA ALA A 88 -10.90 9.79 -12.11
C ALA A 88 -11.79 10.62 -13.04
N VAL A 89 -12.40 10.01 -14.06
CA VAL A 89 -13.33 10.68 -14.98
C VAL A 89 -14.53 11.21 -14.21
N ALA A 90 -15.13 10.41 -13.32
CA ALA A 90 -16.27 10.86 -12.50
C ALA A 90 -15.89 12.01 -11.57
N LEU A 91 -14.69 11.98 -10.97
CA LEU A 91 -14.19 13.05 -10.09
C LEU A 91 -14.01 14.40 -10.85
N VAL A 92 -13.52 14.34 -12.08
CA VAL A 92 -13.31 15.55 -12.91
C VAL A 92 -14.61 16.06 -13.50
N ALA A 93 -15.51 15.16 -13.94
CA ALA A 93 -16.78 15.55 -14.57
C ALA A 93 -17.74 16.20 -13.59
N GLU A 94 -17.85 15.69 -12.36
CA GLU A 94 -18.80 16.15 -11.35
C GLU A 94 -18.18 16.18 -9.96
N PRO A 95 -17.30 17.14 -9.67
CA PRO A 95 -16.57 17.22 -8.41
C PRO A 95 -17.46 17.45 -7.18
N THR A 96 -18.68 17.98 -7.38
CA THR A 96 -19.64 18.22 -6.30
C THR A 96 -20.32 16.95 -5.79
N TRP A 97 -20.35 15.89 -6.59
CA TRP A 97 -20.98 14.63 -6.24
C TRP A 97 -19.95 13.66 -5.64
N TRP A 98 -19.57 13.93 -4.41
CA TRP A 98 -18.54 13.22 -3.67
C TRP A 98 -18.66 11.68 -3.69
N TYR A 99 -19.86 11.14 -3.82
CA TYR A 99 -20.14 9.68 -3.87
C TYR A 99 -19.93 9.08 -5.27
N LEU A 100 -19.97 9.89 -6.31
CA LEU A 100 -19.97 9.43 -7.71
C LEU A 100 -18.65 8.71 -8.09
N PRO A 101 -17.46 9.23 -7.79
CA PRO A 101 -16.21 8.57 -8.16
C PRO A 101 -16.08 7.13 -7.64
N PRO A 102 -16.21 6.85 -6.33
CA PRO A 102 -16.10 5.48 -5.83
C PRO A 102 -17.25 4.59 -6.30
N LEU A 103 -18.44 5.13 -6.53
CA LEU A 103 -19.58 4.39 -7.05
C LEU A 103 -19.34 3.92 -8.50
N VAL A 104 -18.95 4.82 -9.40
CA VAL A 104 -18.70 4.51 -10.81
C VAL A 104 -17.50 3.58 -10.96
N GLY A 105 -16.43 3.82 -10.19
CA GLY A 105 -15.29 2.91 -10.11
C GLY A 105 -15.71 1.49 -9.71
N THR A 106 -16.52 1.37 -8.64
CA THR A 106 -17.05 0.07 -8.17
C THR A 106 -17.91 -0.60 -9.23
N LEU A 107 -18.86 0.11 -9.84
CA LEU A 107 -19.74 -0.43 -10.87
C LEU A 107 -18.96 -0.99 -12.07
N SER A 108 -17.88 -0.32 -12.49
CA SER A 108 -17.00 -0.81 -13.56
C SER A 108 -16.39 -2.17 -13.23
N GLN A 109 -16.04 -2.41 -11.96
CA GLN A 109 -15.48 -3.70 -11.50
C GLN A 109 -16.59 -4.76 -11.38
N LEU A 110 -17.75 -4.43 -10.81
CA LEU A 110 -18.89 -5.34 -10.67
C LEU A 110 -19.35 -5.87 -12.02
N LEU A 111 -19.45 -5.00 -13.04
CA LEU A 111 -19.80 -5.41 -14.40
C LEU A 111 -18.81 -6.47 -14.94
N SER A 112 -17.53 -6.33 -14.62
CA SER A 112 -16.49 -7.28 -15.02
C SER A 112 -16.59 -8.65 -14.34
N MET A 113 -17.19 -8.71 -13.15
CA MET A 113 -17.38 -9.93 -12.35
C MET A 113 -18.53 -10.81 -12.89
N GLY A 114 -19.51 -10.21 -13.55
CA GLY A 114 -20.59 -10.90 -14.23
C GLY A 114 -21.33 -11.92 -13.34
N ARG A 115 -21.50 -13.14 -13.85
CA ARG A 115 -22.22 -14.22 -13.12
C ARG A 115 -21.58 -14.64 -11.80
N SER A 116 -20.30 -14.35 -11.58
CA SER A 116 -19.62 -14.68 -10.34
C SER A 116 -20.16 -13.90 -9.14
N LEU A 117 -20.80 -12.73 -9.36
CA LEU A 117 -21.47 -11.95 -8.31
C LEU A 117 -22.54 -12.77 -7.58
N GLY A 118 -23.21 -13.73 -8.23
CA GLY A 118 -24.15 -14.62 -7.58
C GLY A 118 -23.56 -15.46 -6.44
N LYS A 119 -22.23 -15.59 -6.37
CA LYS A 119 -21.56 -16.27 -5.24
C LYS A 119 -21.57 -15.45 -3.95
N ILE A 120 -21.78 -14.14 -4.02
CA ILE A 120 -21.96 -13.26 -2.84
C ILE A 120 -23.16 -13.73 -2.00
N LEU A 121 -24.20 -14.23 -2.64
CA LEU A 121 -25.39 -14.76 -1.98
C LEU A 121 -25.17 -16.12 -1.29
N ARG A 122 -24.01 -16.74 -1.50
CA ARG A 122 -23.60 -17.99 -0.85
C ARG A 122 -22.29 -17.79 -0.12
N PRO A 123 -22.28 -16.97 0.97
CA PRO A 123 -21.06 -16.60 1.66
C PRO A 123 -20.37 -17.83 2.25
N ARG A 124 -19.06 -17.82 2.18
CA ARG A 124 -18.19 -18.79 2.86
C ARG A 124 -17.48 -18.12 4.02
N GLY A 125 -17.43 -18.80 5.14
CA GLY A 125 -16.65 -18.35 6.29
C GLY A 125 -15.16 -18.28 5.97
N VAL A 126 -14.48 -17.39 6.64
CA VAL A 126 -13.03 -17.22 6.64
C VAL A 126 -12.51 -17.49 8.05
N ALA A 127 -11.37 -18.17 8.17
CA ALA A 127 -10.75 -18.40 9.46
C ALA A 127 -10.36 -17.05 10.10
N THR A 128 -11.05 -16.69 11.18
CA THR A 128 -10.93 -15.37 11.85
C THR A 128 -9.49 -15.04 12.23
N GLY A 129 -8.72 -16.01 12.76
CA GLY A 129 -7.34 -15.78 13.17
C GLY A 129 -6.42 -15.39 12.00
N ILE A 130 -6.57 -16.05 10.84
CA ILE A 130 -5.80 -15.72 9.62
C ILE A 130 -6.19 -14.32 9.13
N LEU A 131 -7.47 -14.01 9.13
CA LEU A 131 -7.96 -12.73 8.64
C LEU A 131 -7.48 -11.56 9.50
N VAL A 132 -7.60 -11.68 10.83
CA VAL A 132 -7.11 -10.64 11.77
C VAL A 132 -5.60 -10.44 11.63
N GLN A 133 -4.83 -11.53 11.53
CA GLN A 133 -3.40 -11.44 11.33
C GLN A 133 -3.03 -10.74 10.02
N ASP A 134 -3.70 -11.09 8.90
CA ASP A 134 -3.47 -10.47 7.59
C ASP A 134 -3.94 -9.00 7.58
N MET A 135 -5.02 -8.65 8.29
CA MET A 135 -5.46 -7.26 8.44
C MET A 135 -4.48 -6.41 9.23
N LEU A 136 -4.02 -6.88 10.40
CA LEU A 136 -3.03 -6.16 11.21
C LEU A 136 -1.72 -5.99 10.45
N ARG A 137 -1.27 -7.04 9.77
CA ARG A 137 -0.08 -6.98 8.92
C ARG A 137 -0.25 -5.96 7.80
N GLY A 138 -1.36 -5.99 7.08
CA GLY A 138 -1.68 -5.03 6.01
C GLY A 138 -1.77 -3.61 6.52
N ALA A 139 -2.38 -3.39 7.68
CA ALA A 139 -2.50 -2.07 8.30
C ALA A 139 -1.13 -1.50 8.71
N ILE A 140 -0.25 -2.30 9.31
CA ILE A 140 1.08 -1.85 9.72
C ILE A 140 1.98 -1.61 8.51
N LEU A 141 2.08 -2.57 7.57
CA LEU A 141 2.93 -2.42 6.39
C LEU A 141 2.42 -1.32 5.44
N GLY A 142 1.11 -1.23 5.24
CA GLY A 142 0.49 -0.15 4.45
C GLY A 142 0.51 1.19 5.18
N GLY A 143 0.46 1.18 6.50
CA GLY A 143 0.50 2.37 7.33
C GLY A 143 1.75 3.23 7.10
N VAL A 144 2.89 2.62 6.81
CA VAL A 144 4.14 3.36 6.53
C VAL A 144 3.95 4.38 5.41
N LEU A 145 3.20 4.04 4.37
CA LEU A 145 3.01 4.92 3.20
C LEU A 145 1.91 5.98 3.39
N TRP A 146 0.93 5.72 4.27
CA TRP A 146 -0.29 6.55 4.32
C TRP A 146 -0.55 7.21 5.67
N SER A 147 0.02 6.70 6.77
CA SER A 147 -0.32 7.14 8.13
C SER A 147 0.12 8.59 8.43
N ASP A 148 1.20 9.07 7.83
CA ASP A 148 1.68 10.43 8.02
C ASP A 148 0.62 11.48 7.61
N LYS A 149 -0.11 11.25 6.50
CA LYS A 149 -1.18 12.14 6.03
C LYS A 149 -2.35 12.17 7.01
N PHE A 150 -2.69 11.01 7.54
CA PHE A 150 -3.75 10.90 8.53
C PHE A 150 -3.38 11.61 9.84
N PHE A 151 -2.15 11.41 10.34
CA PHE A 151 -1.69 12.08 11.55
C PHE A 151 -1.50 13.58 11.36
N LEU A 152 -1.00 14.02 10.19
CA LEU A 152 -0.90 15.42 9.88
C LEU A 152 -2.28 16.07 9.80
N PHE A 153 -3.26 15.42 9.16
CA PHE A 153 -4.66 15.91 9.14
C PHE A 153 -5.23 16.06 10.55
N LEU A 154 -4.99 15.09 11.42
CA LEU A 154 -5.45 15.15 12.82
C LEU A 154 -4.74 16.25 13.62
N GLY A 155 -3.44 16.49 13.38
CA GLY A 155 -2.64 17.49 14.08
C GLY A 155 -2.87 18.91 13.57
N ALA A 156 -2.84 19.13 12.27
CA ALA A 156 -2.96 20.43 11.62
C ALA A 156 -4.42 20.90 11.45
N GLY A 157 -5.37 19.97 11.43
CA GLY A 157 -6.79 20.31 11.30
C GLY A 157 -7.11 21.07 10.01
N ARG A 158 -7.59 22.32 10.13
CA ARG A 158 -7.99 23.15 8.98
C ARG A 158 -6.82 23.75 8.21
N ASP A 159 -5.65 23.83 8.82
CA ASP A 159 -4.44 24.40 8.22
C ASP A 159 -3.68 23.38 7.37
N PHE A 160 -4.22 22.16 7.24
CA PHE A 160 -3.65 21.10 6.43
C PHE A 160 -3.79 21.40 4.92
N ASP A 161 -2.66 21.66 4.26
CA ASP A 161 -2.62 21.80 2.79
C ASP A 161 -2.57 20.41 2.13
N VAL A 162 -3.77 19.87 1.93
CA VAL A 162 -3.96 18.54 1.32
C VAL A 162 -3.31 18.47 -0.06
N ALA A 163 -3.47 19.50 -0.88
CA ALA A 163 -3.01 19.49 -2.28
C ALA A 163 -1.49 19.40 -2.34
N LEU A 164 -0.80 20.21 -1.54
CA LEU A 164 0.65 20.25 -1.50
C LEU A 164 1.24 18.92 -1.01
N VAL A 165 0.73 18.40 0.12
CA VAL A 165 1.25 17.15 0.70
C VAL A 165 1.02 15.97 -0.24
N TYR A 166 -0.16 15.88 -0.88
CA TYR A 166 -0.42 14.84 -1.88
C TYR A 166 0.44 14.99 -3.14
N LEU A 167 0.76 16.21 -3.57
CA LEU A 167 1.69 16.44 -4.66
C LEU A 167 3.09 15.90 -4.31
N CYS A 168 3.59 16.23 -3.11
CA CYS A 168 4.88 15.75 -2.62
C CYS A 168 4.94 14.22 -2.43
N LEU A 169 3.78 13.58 -2.23
CA LEU A 169 3.69 12.12 -2.12
C LEU A 169 3.74 11.42 -3.49
N GLN A 170 3.37 12.08 -4.59
CA GLN A 170 3.26 11.42 -5.90
C GLN A 170 4.53 10.68 -6.33
N PRO A 171 5.76 11.19 -6.15
CA PRO A 171 6.99 10.44 -6.44
C PRO A 171 7.06 9.09 -5.72
N ALA A 172 6.70 9.07 -4.44
CA ALA A 172 6.69 7.88 -3.61
C ALA A 172 5.66 6.86 -4.09
N VAL A 173 4.44 7.32 -4.41
CA VAL A 173 3.36 6.48 -4.95
C VAL A 173 3.75 5.91 -6.32
N VAL A 174 4.35 6.72 -7.21
CA VAL A 174 4.81 6.26 -8.53
C VAL A 174 5.91 5.20 -8.39
N ALA A 175 6.88 5.40 -7.49
CA ALA A 175 7.94 4.43 -7.22
C ALA A 175 7.36 3.11 -6.68
N TYR A 176 6.43 3.19 -5.73
CA TYR A 176 5.71 2.06 -5.17
C TYR A 176 4.91 1.31 -6.26
N CYS A 177 4.10 2.03 -7.03
CA CYS A 177 3.33 1.43 -8.12
C CYS A 177 4.23 0.80 -9.19
N TYR A 178 5.35 1.45 -9.55
CA TYR A 178 6.33 0.89 -10.47
C TYR A 178 6.91 -0.43 -9.94
N TYR A 179 7.29 -0.47 -8.66
CA TYR A 179 7.79 -1.69 -8.03
C TYR A 179 6.79 -2.84 -8.17
N PHE A 180 5.56 -2.65 -7.69
CA PHE A 180 4.54 -3.71 -7.69
C PHE A 180 4.00 -4.06 -9.08
N ALA A 181 3.93 -3.09 -10.00
CA ALA A 181 3.42 -3.33 -11.34
C ALA A 181 4.45 -3.97 -12.28
N VAL A 182 5.72 -3.60 -12.16
CA VAL A 182 6.74 -3.96 -13.16
C VAL A 182 7.74 -4.97 -12.61
N THR A 183 8.22 -4.78 -11.38
CA THR A 183 9.35 -5.57 -10.86
C THR A 183 8.91 -6.74 -9.99
N ALA A 184 8.01 -6.55 -9.05
CA ALA A 184 7.55 -7.59 -8.13
C ALA A 184 7.01 -8.86 -8.84
N PRO A 185 6.26 -8.79 -9.96
CA PRO A 185 5.82 -10.00 -10.65
C PRO A 185 6.96 -10.88 -11.18
N ARG A 186 8.06 -10.25 -11.62
CA ARG A 186 9.24 -10.99 -12.07
C ARG A 186 9.94 -11.66 -10.89
N VAL A 187 10.10 -10.92 -9.79
CA VAL A 187 10.66 -11.44 -8.54
C VAL A 187 9.84 -12.63 -8.03
N ASN A 188 8.52 -12.49 -7.98
CA ASN A 188 7.61 -13.56 -7.52
C ASN A 188 7.70 -14.81 -8.39
N THR A 189 7.85 -14.65 -9.71
CA THR A 189 8.05 -15.78 -10.63
C THR A 189 9.36 -16.50 -10.34
N GLU A 190 10.45 -15.77 -10.16
CA GLU A 190 11.76 -16.35 -9.84
C GLU A 190 11.78 -17.03 -8.47
N ILE A 191 11.10 -16.44 -7.46
CA ILE A 191 10.94 -17.09 -6.13
C ILE A 191 10.16 -18.40 -6.27
N ALA A 192 9.05 -18.40 -7.02
CA ALA A 192 8.27 -19.61 -7.24
C ALA A 192 9.09 -20.70 -7.95
N LEU A 193 9.88 -20.34 -8.96
CA LEU A 193 10.81 -21.24 -9.61
C LEU A 193 11.88 -21.75 -8.64
N PHE A 194 12.46 -20.87 -7.84
CA PHE A 194 13.45 -21.25 -6.82
C PHE A 194 12.88 -22.27 -5.83
N GLN A 195 11.66 -22.04 -5.34
CA GLN A 195 10.96 -22.97 -4.43
C GLN A 195 10.68 -24.34 -5.05
N THR A 196 10.40 -24.40 -6.37
CA THR A 196 10.16 -25.67 -7.06
C THR A 196 11.41 -26.52 -7.19
N VAL A 197 12.58 -25.89 -7.31
CA VAL A 197 13.86 -26.58 -7.49
C VAL A 197 14.56 -26.90 -6.16
N LEU A 198 14.19 -26.25 -5.06
CA LEU A 198 14.72 -26.52 -3.71
C LEU A 198 14.71 -28.00 -3.34
N LYS A 199 13.70 -28.74 -3.80
CA LYS A 199 13.52 -30.18 -3.51
C LYS A 199 14.23 -31.10 -4.50
N ARG A 200 14.81 -30.56 -5.58
CA ARG A 200 15.29 -31.37 -6.72
C ARG A 200 16.77 -31.15 -7.05
N GLU A 201 17.30 -29.96 -6.74
CA GLU A 201 18.65 -29.59 -7.13
C GLU A 201 19.63 -29.67 -5.95
N GLY A 202 20.92 -29.86 -6.24
CA GLY A 202 21.98 -29.86 -5.24
C GLY A 202 22.31 -28.45 -4.73
N MET A 203 22.89 -28.35 -3.53
CA MET A 203 23.17 -27.09 -2.84
C MET A 203 24.02 -26.09 -3.65
N ALA A 204 24.92 -26.55 -4.51
CA ALA A 204 25.76 -25.68 -5.34
C ALA A 204 24.91 -24.91 -6.36
N SER A 205 23.98 -25.58 -7.04
CA SER A 205 23.03 -24.98 -7.98
C SER A 205 22.07 -24.03 -7.27
N LEU A 206 21.57 -24.41 -6.09
CA LEU A 206 20.69 -23.55 -5.29
C LEU A 206 21.36 -22.25 -4.86
N ARG A 207 22.65 -22.28 -4.46
CA ARG A 207 23.41 -21.07 -4.13
C ARG A 207 23.59 -20.14 -5.33
N GLU A 208 23.83 -20.69 -6.51
CA GLU A 208 23.96 -19.88 -7.73
C GLU A 208 22.64 -19.19 -8.09
N ARG A 209 21.52 -19.95 -8.04
CA ARG A 209 20.18 -19.39 -8.26
C ARG A 209 19.81 -18.35 -7.19
N GLY A 210 20.14 -18.61 -5.92
CA GLY A 210 19.93 -17.67 -4.82
C GLY A 210 20.67 -16.35 -5.03
N ARG A 211 21.93 -16.40 -5.55
CA ARG A 211 22.67 -15.19 -5.93
C ARG A 211 22.02 -14.43 -7.08
N THR A 212 21.51 -15.14 -8.08
CA THR A 212 20.79 -14.54 -9.21
C THR A 212 19.52 -13.86 -8.77
N LEU A 213 18.71 -14.53 -7.91
CA LEU A 213 17.51 -13.98 -7.33
C LEU A 213 17.79 -12.72 -6.51
N ARG A 214 18.83 -12.74 -5.67
CA ARG A 214 19.24 -11.56 -4.90
C ARG A 214 19.62 -10.39 -5.80
N ARG A 215 20.40 -10.62 -6.87
CA ARG A 215 20.75 -9.55 -7.84
C ARG A 215 19.52 -8.96 -8.51
N LEU A 216 18.53 -9.79 -8.82
CA LEU A 216 17.25 -9.33 -9.38
C LEU A 216 16.50 -8.43 -8.39
N LEU A 217 16.44 -8.82 -7.12
CA LEU A 217 15.84 -8.04 -6.04
C LEU A 217 16.55 -6.70 -5.84
N ASP A 218 17.88 -6.71 -5.68
CA ASP A 218 18.67 -5.50 -5.53
C ASP A 218 18.44 -4.54 -6.71
N ALA A 219 18.46 -5.06 -7.94
CA ALA A 219 18.20 -4.26 -9.14
C ALA A 219 16.76 -3.71 -9.17
N SER A 220 15.79 -4.46 -8.65
CA SER A 220 14.39 -4.05 -8.59
C SER A 220 14.17 -2.90 -7.60
N LEU A 221 14.77 -3.00 -6.41
CA LEU A 221 14.75 -1.95 -5.40
C LEU A 221 15.44 -0.68 -5.91
N ILE A 222 16.63 -0.79 -6.49
CA ILE A 222 17.37 0.35 -7.05
C ILE A 222 16.55 1.06 -8.14
N ARG A 223 15.92 0.31 -9.06
CA ARG A 223 15.07 0.90 -10.10
C ARG A 223 13.88 1.67 -9.52
N ALA A 224 13.22 1.12 -8.51
CA ALA A 224 12.12 1.82 -7.84
C ALA A 224 12.61 3.11 -7.17
N CYS A 225 13.77 3.09 -6.49
CA CYS A 225 14.38 4.28 -5.91
C CYS A 225 14.72 5.33 -6.99
N VAL A 226 15.29 4.92 -8.12
CA VAL A 226 15.60 5.83 -9.25
C VAL A 226 14.34 6.49 -9.78
N VAL A 227 13.24 5.74 -9.95
CA VAL A 227 11.95 6.28 -10.38
C VAL A 227 11.42 7.30 -9.36
N GLY A 228 11.51 6.99 -8.06
CA GLY A 228 11.10 7.90 -6.98
C GLY A 228 11.91 9.20 -7.00
N VAL A 229 13.24 9.11 -7.05
CA VAL A 229 14.13 10.29 -7.09
C VAL A 229 13.88 11.14 -8.36
N ALA A 230 13.69 10.51 -9.52
CA ALA A 230 13.33 11.24 -10.72
C ALA A 230 12.02 12.02 -10.56
N GLY A 231 11.00 11.40 -9.94
CA GLY A 231 9.74 12.07 -9.61
C GLY A 231 9.92 13.23 -8.63
N VAL A 232 10.75 13.08 -7.60
CA VAL A 232 11.08 14.16 -6.65
C VAL A 232 11.71 15.34 -7.36
N ILE A 233 12.67 15.11 -8.26
CA ILE A 233 13.30 16.18 -9.05
C ILE A 233 12.22 16.94 -9.86
N VAL A 234 11.29 16.22 -10.50
CA VAL A 234 10.20 16.85 -11.27
C VAL A 234 9.33 17.72 -10.38
N VAL A 235 8.92 17.23 -9.19
CA VAL A 235 8.08 17.98 -8.26
C VAL A 235 8.81 19.24 -7.77
N ILE A 236 10.07 19.10 -7.33
CA ILE A 236 10.88 20.24 -6.85
C ILE A 236 11.07 21.30 -7.95
N CYS A 237 11.45 20.88 -9.17
CA CYS A 237 11.60 21.80 -10.29
C CYS A 237 10.28 22.52 -10.63
N SER A 238 9.15 21.81 -10.63
CA SER A 238 7.84 22.38 -10.86
C SER A 238 7.48 23.43 -9.79
N MET A 239 7.70 23.08 -8.51
CA MET A 239 7.42 23.99 -7.40
C MET A 239 8.35 25.19 -7.35
N ALA A 240 9.62 25.03 -7.73
CA ALA A 240 10.56 26.14 -7.85
C ALA A 240 10.12 27.18 -8.88
N LEU A 241 9.41 26.74 -9.93
CA LEU A 241 8.86 27.64 -10.96
C LEU A 241 7.53 28.25 -10.55
N MET A 242 6.65 27.51 -9.86
CA MET A 242 5.28 27.91 -9.57
C MET A 242 5.13 28.61 -8.21
N ALA A 243 5.84 28.16 -7.18
CA ALA A 243 5.73 28.62 -5.79
C ALA A 243 7.08 28.47 -5.05
N PRO A 244 8.10 29.28 -5.39
CA PRO A 244 9.46 29.13 -4.86
C PRO A 244 9.54 29.23 -3.33
N GLN A 245 8.62 29.95 -2.69
CA GLN A 245 8.53 30.06 -1.23
C GLN A 245 8.14 28.75 -0.53
N GLN A 246 7.53 27.79 -1.23
CA GLN A 246 7.14 26.49 -0.68
C GLN A 246 8.19 25.39 -0.88
N VAL A 247 9.27 25.67 -1.63
CA VAL A 247 10.31 24.68 -1.94
C VAL A 247 10.94 24.04 -0.70
N PRO A 248 11.22 24.75 0.41
CA PRO A 248 11.75 24.10 1.62
C PRO A 248 10.82 23.02 2.15
N LEU A 249 9.53 23.34 2.34
CA LEU A 249 8.52 22.38 2.79
C LEU A 249 8.40 21.19 1.83
N VAL A 250 8.38 21.46 0.52
CA VAL A 250 8.32 20.41 -0.52
C VAL A 250 9.52 19.49 -0.43
N LEU A 251 10.72 20.01 -0.20
CA LEU A 251 11.93 19.20 -0.02
C LEU A 251 11.83 18.27 1.18
N GLU A 252 11.37 18.75 2.32
CA GLU A 252 11.23 17.97 3.55
C GLU A 252 10.21 16.84 3.41
N VAL A 253 9.02 17.17 2.87
CA VAL A 253 7.97 16.17 2.63
C VAL A 253 8.40 15.14 1.57
N CYS A 254 9.05 15.57 0.48
CA CYS A 254 9.56 14.65 -0.55
C CYS A 254 10.68 13.75 -0.01
N LEU A 255 11.60 14.30 0.81
CA LEU A 255 12.67 13.52 1.42
C LEU A 255 12.09 12.43 2.33
N SER A 256 11.23 12.81 3.27
CA SER A 256 10.54 11.87 4.14
C SER A 256 9.76 10.83 3.34
N SER A 257 8.96 11.27 2.35
CA SER A 257 8.16 10.38 1.48
C SER A 257 9.02 9.37 0.72
N THR A 258 10.20 9.76 0.28
CA THR A 258 11.14 8.85 -0.40
C THR A 258 11.68 7.81 0.58
N LEU A 259 12.09 8.22 1.78
CA LEU A 259 12.68 7.33 2.78
C LEU A 259 11.66 6.29 3.27
N PHE A 260 10.42 6.70 3.61
CA PHE A 260 9.45 5.69 4.03
C PHE A 260 8.95 4.81 2.88
N THR A 261 9.06 5.24 1.61
CA THR A 261 8.85 4.33 0.48
C THR A 261 9.94 3.27 0.43
N VAL A 262 11.21 3.66 0.60
CA VAL A 262 12.32 2.70 0.70
C VAL A 262 12.12 1.74 1.86
N LEU A 263 11.72 2.26 3.04
CA LEU A 263 11.41 1.45 4.22
C LEU A 263 10.28 0.46 3.95
N THR A 264 9.22 0.90 3.28
CA THR A 264 8.09 0.04 2.89
C THR A 264 8.54 -1.10 1.99
N LEU A 265 9.35 -0.81 0.96
CA LEU A 265 9.86 -1.83 0.03
C LEU A 265 10.82 -2.81 0.72
N LEU A 266 11.70 -2.32 1.60
CA LEU A 266 12.58 -3.18 2.39
C LEU A 266 11.79 -4.08 3.34
N SER A 267 10.79 -3.52 4.04
CA SER A 267 9.90 -4.28 4.93
C SER A 267 9.12 -5.35 4.16
N TYR A 268 8.63 -5.01 2.96
CA TYR A 268 7.95 -5.97 2.08
C TYR A 268 8.87 -7.14 1.70
N GLU A 269 10.13 -6.87 1.33
CA GLU A 269 11.06 -7.93 0.93
C GLU A 269 11.56 -8.79 2.11
N ILE A 270 11.69 -8.19 3.30
CA ILE A 270 12.01 -8.93 4.53
C ILE A 270 10.83 -9.84 4.90
N ASP A 271 9.59 -9.34 4.77
CA ASP A 271 8.38 -10.11 4.99
C ASP A 271 8.22 -11.25 3.96
N HIS A 272 8.60 -11.00 2.71
CA HIS A 272 8.53 -11.95 1.62
C HIS A 272 9.42 -13.18 1.83
N ILE A 273 10.59 -13.02 2.46
CA ILE A 273 11.48 -14.14 2.83
C ILE A 273 11.02 -14.85 4.12
N GLY A 274 9.88 -14.45 4.69
CA GLY A 274 9.27 -15.11 5.86
C GLY A 274 9.57 -14.47 7.21
N ASP A 275 10.37 -13.37 7.27
CA ASP A 275 10.66 -12.65 8.52
C ASP A 275 9.64 -11.53 8.77
N SER A 276 8.38 -11.93 8.92
CA SER A 276 7.28 -10.99 9.16
C SER A 276 7.44 -10.17 10.43
N THR A 277 8.06 -10.72 11.46
CA THR A 277 8.26 -10.01 12.73
C THR A 277 9.18 -8.80 12.55
N THR A 278 10.31 -8.97 11.87
CA THR A 278 11.23 -7.86 11.58
C THR A 278 10.58 -6.80 10.71
N ALA A 279 9.85 -7.21 9.67
CA ALA A 279 9.13 -6.29 8.79
C ALA A 279 8.08 -5.46 9.55
N LEU A 280 7.30 -6.11 10.42
CA LEU A 280 6.28 -5.45 11.24
C LEU A 280 6.90 -4.51 12.28
N LEU A 281 8.03 -4.87 12.88
CA LEU A 281 8.72 -4.01 13.84
C LEU A 281 9.25 -2.74 13.17
N LEU A 282 9.94 -2.85 12.03
CA LEU A 282 10.43 -1.69 11.28
C LEU A 282 9.30 -0.73 10.91
N SER A 283 8.23 -1.27 10.32
CA SER A 283 7.06 -0.50 9.93
C SER A 283 6.30 0.07 11.11
N GLY A 284 6.14 -0.69 12.19
CA GLY A 284 5.44 -0.28 13.40
C GLY A 284 6.16 0.86 14.13
N ILE A 285 7.49 0.81 14.23
CA ILE A 285 8.30 1.89 14.81
C ILE A 285 8.11 3.18 14.02
N HIS A 286 8.17 3.11 12.67
CA HIS A 286 7.89 4.28 11.83
C HIS A 286 6.50 4.88 12.12
N VAL A 287 5.44 4.06 12.08
CA VAL A 287 4.06 4.52 12.29
C VAL A 287 3.88 5.19 13.67
N VAL A 288 4.46 4.60 14.73
CA VAL A 288 4.38 5.17 16.09
C VAL A 288 5.11 6.50 16.18
N ILE A 289 6.30 6.60 15.59
CA ILE A 289 7.08 7.85 15.61
C ILE A 289 6.41 8.91 14.73
N ALA A 290 5.91 8.55 13.56
CA ALA A 290 5.15 9.46 12.70
C ALA A 290 3.92 10.02 13.44
N ALA A 291 3.16 9.17 14.15
CA ALA A 291 2.06 9.61 15.00
C ALA A 291 2.52 10.60 16.07
N ALA A 292 3.59 10.28 16.81
CA ALA A 292 4.08 11.11 17.89
C ALA A 292 4.58 12.48 17.41
N LEU A 293 5.27 12.54 16.27
CA LEU A 293 5.80 13.78 15.70
C LEU A 293 4.69 14.64 15.09
N LEU A 294 3.89 14.06 14.18
CA LEU A 294 2.90 14.82 13.41
C LEU A 294 1.70 15.27 14.22
N LEU A 295 1.31 14.54 15.27
CA LEU A 295 0.27 15.00 16.20
C LEU A 295 0.74 16.13 17.14
N LYS A 296 2.06 16.23 17.42
CA LYS A 296 2.59 17.25 18.32
C LYS A 296 3.05 18.51 17.60
N LEU A 297 3.77 18.36 16.50
CA LEU A 297 4.40 19.46 15.79
C LEU A 297 3.50 19.96 14.66
N ALA A 298 2.92 19.04 13.87
CA ALA A 298 2.02 19.32 12.74
C ALA A 298 2.57 20.36 11.74
N ASP A 299 3.88 20.40 11.54
CA ASP A 299 4.59 21.36 10.71
C ASP A 299 5.70 20.69 9.85
N ALA A 300 6.48 21.51 9.14
CA ALA A 300 7.59 21.08 8.30
C ALA A 300 8.68 20.36 9.09
N ASP A 301 9.03 20.87 10.28
CA ASP A 301 10.07 20.29 11.14
C ASP A 301 9.76 18.85 11.53
N ALA A 302 8.46 18.49 11.64
CA ALA A 302 8.04 17.12 11.88
C ALA A 302 8.47 16.17 10.76
N TYR A 303 8.36 16.61 9.49
CA TYR A 303 8.82 15.81 8.34
C TYR A 303 10.34 15.67 8.29
N LEU A 304 11.08 16.71 8.65
CA LEU A 304 12.54 16.65 8.71
C LEU A 304 13.02 15.67 9.80
N LEU A 305 12.40 15.73 10.99
CA LEU A 305 12.69 14.79 12.07
C LEU A 305 12.31 13.36 11.69
N LEU A 306 11.15 13.18 11.07
CA LEU A 306 10.70 11.88 10.57
C LEU A 306 11.66 11.33 9.53
N ALA A 307 12.14 12.16 8.59
CA ALA A 307 13.15 11.76 7.61
C ALA A 307 14.46 11.29 8.28
N GLY A 308 14.90 11.95 9.36
CA GLY A 308 16.05 11.52 10.15
C GLY A 308 15.87 10.12 10.76
N VAL A 309 14.69 9.86 11.34
CA VAL A 309 14.34 8.53 11.88
C VAL A 309 14.26 7.49 10.76
N ASP A 310 13.59 7.82 9.65
CA ASP A 310 13.44 6.91 8.53
C ASP A 310 14.76 6.56 7.86
N LEU A 311 15.72 7.47 7.84
CA LEU A 311 17.07 7.20 7.37
C LEU A 311 17.74 6.10 8.21
N VAL A 312 17.61 6.18 9.54
CA VAL A 312 18.13 5.16 10.47
C VAL A 312 17.40 3.83 10.27
N LEU A 313 16.07 3.85 10.15
CA LEU A 313 15.26 2.64 9.91
C LEU A 313 15.58 2.02 8.55
N CYS A 314 15.78 2.81 7.50
CA CYS A 314 16.21 2.33 6.18
C CYS A 314 17.60 1.69 6.23
N ALA A 315 18.56 2.30 6.95
CA ALA A 315 19.89 1.71 7.13
C ALA A 315 19.81 0.36 7.85
N LEU A 316 19.08 0.30 8.95
CA LEU A 316 18.83 -0.95 9.69
C LEU A 316 18.09 -1.98 8.82
N GLY A 317 17.03 -1.56 8.14
CA GLY A 317 16.26 -2.40 7.21
C GLY A 317 17.13 -2.98 6.10
N LEU A 318 18.03 -2.17 5.52
CA LEU A 318 18.97 -2.62 4.50
C LEU A 318 19.97 -3.66 5.04
N LEU A 319 20.47 -3.47 6.25
CA LEU A 319 21.36 -4.45 6.89
C LEU A 319 20.64 -5.78 7.13
N LEU A 320 19.40 -5.72 7.65
CA LEU A 320 18.58 -6.90 7.90
C LEU A 320 18.18 -7.59 6.59
N TYR A 321 17.76 -6.84 5.58
CA TYR A 321 17.50 -7.34 4.23
C TYR A 321 18.73 -8.08 3.68
N ARG A 322 19.90 -7.44 3.69
CA ARG A 322 21.13 -8.07 3.19
C ARG A 322 21.49 -9.35 3.93
N LYS A 323 21.28 -9.39 5.25
CA LYS A 323 21.52 -10.57 6.08
C LYS A 323 20.55 -11.71 5.71
N ARG A 324 19.26 -11.42 5.58
CA ARG A 324 18.22 -12.42 5.27
C ARG A 324 18.35 -12.98 3.84
N TRP A 325 18.61 -12.11 2.88
CA TRP A 325 18.80 -12.48 1.48
C TRP A 325 20.23 -12.92 1.13
N ALA A 326 21.12 -13.05 2.13
CA ALA A 326 22.49 -13.58 1.90
C ALA A 326 22.48 -15.03 1.45
N ALA A 327 21.57 -15.83 1.99
CA ALA A 327 21.46 -17.26 1.75
C ALA A 327 19.97 -17.69 1.73
N PRO A 328 19.22 -17.32 0.66
CA PRO A 328 17.79 -17.58 0.57
C PRO A 328 17.46 -19.08 0.55
N GLU A 329 18.40 -19.92 0.19
CA GLU A 329 18.27 -21.40 0.21
C GLU A 329 18.01 -21.98 1.61
N TYR A 330 18.26 -21.23 2.67
CA TYR A 330 17.97 -21.63 4.04
C TYR A 330 16.70 -20.99 4.63
N SER A 331 16.05 -20.10 3.87
CA SER A 331 14.90 -19.34 4.35
C SER A 331 13.58 -19.81 3.73
N PHE A 332 13.63 -20.42 2.56
CA PHE A 332 12.51 -21.08 1.88
C PHE A 332 12.59 -22.59 2.08
#